data_7887fe034c79db3950dc02aed192966c
#
_entry.id   7887fe034c79db3950dc02aed192966c
#
_cell.length_a   1.000
_cell.length_b   1.000
_cell.length_c   1.000
_cell.angle_alpha   90.00
_cell.angle_beta   90.00
_cell.angle_gamma   90.00
#
_symmetry.space_group_name_H-M   'P 1'
#
loop_
_entity.id
_entity.type
_entity.pdbx_description
1 polymer ?
#
loop_
_entity_poly.entity_id
_entity_poly.type
_entity_poly.pdbx_seq_one_letter_code
_entity_poly.pdbx_strand_id
1 'polypeptide(L)'
;MIVRVGEKGERMPLTIAEADPVKGTITLVVQEVGLSSTRLCELNEGDYITDVVGPLGKATHIENFGTVVCAGGGVGVAPMLPIVQALKAAGNRVITVLAGRSKELVILEKEMRESSDEVIIMTDDGSYGKKGLVTEGIEEVIKREKVDKCFAIGPAIMMKFVCLLTKKYEIPTDVSLNTIMVDGTGMCGACLLYTSPSPRDTERS
;
A
#
# COMPACT_ATOMS: atom_id res chain seq x y z
N MET A 1 -3.84 11.15 -4.45
CA MET A 1 -4.09 12.61 -4.39
C MET A 1 -2.84 13.37 -3.98
N ILE A 2 -2.81 14.69 -4.19
CA ILE A 2 -1.74 15.57 -3.71
C ILE A 2 -2.35 16.56 -2.72
N VAL A 3 -1.69 16.75 -1.58
CA VAL A 3 -2.08 17.72 -0.56
C VAL A 3 -0.96 18.72 -0.31
N ARG A 4 -1.32 19.95 0.08
CA ARG A 4 -0.39 21.00 0.48
C ARG A 4 -0.92 21.74 1.71
N VAL A 5 -0.05 21.89 2.70
CA VAL A 5 -0.35 22.61 3.96
C VAL A 5 0.45 23.91 3.99
N GLY A 6 -0.25 25.03 4.08
CA GLY A 6 0.32 26.37 4.04
C GLY A 6 0.75 26.83 2.63
N GLU A 7 0.82 28.16 2.42
CA GLU A 7 1.12 28.75 1.10
C GLU A 7 2.47 28.33 0.52
N LYS A 8 3.48 28.15 1.38
CA LYS A 8 4.84 27.73 1.02
C LYS A 8 5.10 26.24 1.25
N GLY A 9 4.02 25.45 1.50
CA GLY A 9 4.12 24.01 1.74
C GLY A 9 4.50 23.26 0.47
N GLU A 10 5.21 22.15 0.63
CA GLU A 10 5.48 21.21 -0.44
C GLU A 10 4.25 20.37 -0.79
N ARG A 11 4.19 19.93 -2.04
CA ARG A 11 3.15 19.01 -2.51
C ARG A 11 3.47 17.60 -2.03
N MET A 12 2.56 17.01 -1.27
CA MET A 12 2.71 15.65 -0.75
C MET A 12 1.75 14.71 -1.48
N PRO A 13 2.26 13.71 -2.20
CA PRO A 13 1.42 12.65 -2.75
C PRO A 13 1.03 11.68 -1.61
N LEU A 14 -0.27 11.49 -1.43
CA LEU A 14 -0.82 10.57 -0.45
C LEU A 14 -1.88 9.68 -1.11
N THR A 15 -1.99 8.46 -0.63
CA THR A 15 -3.04 7.55 -1.07
C THR A 15 -4.31 7.78 -0.25
N ILE A 16 -5.45 7.79 -0.93
CA ILE A 16 -6.76 7.79 -0.26
C ILE A 16 -6.96 6.39 0.32
N ALA A 17 -6.94 6.26 1.64
CA ALA A 17 -7.16 4.99 2.32
C ALA A 17 -8.65 4.60 2.34
N GLU A 18 -9.53 5.60 2.43
CA GLU A 18 -10.97 5.41 2.41
C GLU A 18 -11.67 6.67 1.87
N ALA A 19 -12.81 6.50 1.23
CA ALA A 19 -13.67 7.58 0.78
C ALA A 19 -15.13 7.27 1.11
N ASP A 20 -15.82 8.20 1.77
CA ASP A 20 -17.23 8.11 2.05
C ASP A 20 -17.99 9.17 1.23
N PRO A 21 -18.63 8.78 0.11
CA PRO A 21 -19.34 9.73 -0.74
C PRO A 21 -20.62 10.30 -0.10
N VAL A 22 -21.17 9.63 0.91
CA VAL A 22 -22.37 10.10 1.61
C VAL A 22 -22.03 11.22 2.57
N LYS A 23 -20.94 11.05 3.32
CA LYS A 23 -20.42 12.09 4.23
C LYS A 23 -19.59 13.15 3.51
N GLY A 24 -19.14 12.88 2.28
CA GLY A 24 -18.23 13.74 1.53
C GLY A 24 -16.83 13.81 2.16
N THR A 25 -16.38 12.71 2.78
CA THR A 25 -15.09 12.65 3.49
C THR A 25 -14.15 11.67 2.83
N ILE A 26 -12.86 11.92 3.03
CA ILE A 26 -11.77 10.99 2.69
C ILE A 26 -10.89 10.76 3.91
N THR A 27 -10.32 9.55 4.01
CA THR A 27 -9.36 9.20 5.05
C THR A 27 -7.96 9.10 4.45
N LEU A 28 -7.02 9.81 5.05
CA LEU A 28 -5.59 9.72 4.73
C LEU A 28 -4.84 9.21 5.95
N VAL A 29 -3.91 8.29 5.71
CA VAL A 29 -2.98 7.81 6.75
C VAL A 29 -1.61 8.40 6.45
N VAL A 30 -1.10 9.19 7.39
CA VAL A 30 0.14 9.95 7.23
C VAL A 30 1.14 9.50 8.27
N GLN A 31 2.34 9.13 7.81
CA GLN A 31 3.48 8.88 8.67
C GLN A 31 4.33 10.14 8.76
N GLU A 32 4.63 10.56 9.96
CA GLU A 32 5.51 11.70 10.22
C GLU A 32 6.96 11.32 9.95
N VAL A 33 7.49 11.77 8.80
CA VAL A 33 8.86 11.44 8.34
C VAL A 33 9.66 12.65 7.88
N GLY A 34 9.04 13.83 7.78
CA GLY A 34 9.69 15.06 7.32
C GLY A 34 8.82 16.27 7.56
N LEU A 35 9.35 17.46 7.30
CA LEU A 35 8.73 18.75 7.64
C LEU A 35 7.28 18.87 7.16
N SER A 36 7.00 18.48 5.93
CA SER A 36 5.65 18.61 5.36
C SER A 36 4.65 17.63 5.99
N SER A 37 5.08 16.37 6.24
CA SER A 37 4.23 15.39 6.94
C SER A 37 4.02 15.74 8.41
N THR A 38 5.04 16.28 9.10
CA THR A 38 4.88 16.81 10.46
C THR A 38 3.83 17.91 10.51
N ARG A 39 3.91 18.91 9.62
CA ARG A 39 2.92 19.99 9.56
C ARG A 39 1.50 19.47 9.28
N LEU A 40 1.35 18.44 8.49
CA LEU A 40 0.04 17.83 8.25
C LEU A 40 -0.47 17.10 9.50
N CYS A 41 0.42 16.42 10.23
CA CYS A 41 0.07 15.73 11.48
C CYS A 41 -0.22 16.68 12.65
N GLU A 42 0.26 17.94 12.61
CA GLU A 42 0.00 18.98 13.61
C GLU A 42 -1.40 19.62 13.46
N LEU A 43 -2.11 19.39 12.35
CA LEU A 43 -3.45 19.93 12.14
C LEU A 43 -4.45 19.28 13.12
N ASN A 44 -5.35 20.12 13.64
CA ASN A 44 -6.42 19.70 14.53
C ASN A 44 -7.78 19.73 13.84
N GLU A 45 -8.78 19.19 14.51
CA GLU A 45 -10.16 19.28 14.04
C GLU A 45 -10.59 20.74 13.86
N GLY A 46 -11.10 21.05 12.65
CA GLY A 46 -11.47 22.39 12.24
C GLY A 46 -10.39 23.16 11.49
N ASP A 47 -9.16 22.65 11.44
CA ASP A 47 -8.10 23.25 10.62
C ASP A 47 -8.30 22.92 9.13
N TYR A 48 -7.63 23.66 8.26
CA TYR A 48 -7.76 23.54 6.82
C TYR A 48 -6.47 23.11 6.15
N ILE A 49 -6.61 22.20 5.16
CA ILE A 49 -5.56 21.91 4.20
C ILE A 49 -5.69 22.92 3.05
N THR A 50 -4.57 23.57 2.70
CA THR A 50 -4.56 24.67 1.73
C THR A 50 -4.98 24.23 0.34
N ASP A 51 -4.44 23.13 -0.15
CA ASP A 51 -4.82 22.55 -1.42
C ASP A 51 -4.97 21.04 -1.33
N VAL A 52 -5.98 20.55 -2.01
CA VAL A 52 -6.26 19.12 -2.19
C VAL A 52 -6.60 18.89 -3.64
N VAL A 53 -5.80 18.06 -4.33
CA VAL A 53 -5.99 17.72 -5.75
C VAL A 53 -6.11 16.20 -5.90
N GLY A 54 -7.21 15.74 -6.44
CA GLY A 54 -7.45 14.30 -6.66
C GLY A 54 -8.88 14.00 -7.09
N PRO A 55 -9.19 12.72 -7.36
CA PRO A 55 -8.26 11.60 -7.38
C PRO A 55 -7.24 11.69 -8.51
N LEU A 56 -6.01 11.19 -8.28
CA LEU A 56 -4.91 11.16 -9.25
C LEU A 56 -4.37 9.73 -9.40
N GLY A 57 -3.58 9.51 -10.45
CA GLY A 57 -2.97 8.21 -10.74
C GLY A 57 -3.89 7.28 -11.53
N LYS A 58 -3.47 6.02 -11.67
CA LYS A 58 -4.21 4.97 -12.36
C LYS A 58 -4.76 3.98 -11.35
N ALA A 59 -6.03 3.63 -11.49
CA ALA A 59 -6.65 2.62 -10.65
C ALA A 59 -5.97 1.26 -10.81
N THR A 60 -5.84 0.52 -9.69
CA THR A 60 -5.40 -0.88 -9.70
C THR A 60 -6.44 -1.72 -10.45
N HIS A 61 -5.96 -2.64 -11.30
CA HIS A 61 -6.85 -3.57 -12.00
C HIS A 61 -7.43 -4.56 -10.99
N ILE A 62 -8.75 -4.60 -10.90
CA ILE A 62 -9.50 -5.48 -10.01
C ILE A 62 -10.45 -6.33 -10.83
N GLU A 63 -10.38 -7.64 -10.62
CA GLU A 63 -11.30 -8.62 -11.17
C GLU A 63 -11.45 -9.80 -10.21
N ASN A 64 -12.28 -10.78 -10.52
CA ASN A 64 -12.32 -12.02 -9.76
C ASN A 64 -11.18 -12.93 -10.19
N PHE A 65 -10.09 -12.90 -9.44
CA PHE A 65 -8.91 -13.78 -9.65
C PHE A 65 -9.08 -15.16 -9.00
N GLY A 66 -9.96 -15.26 -7.99
CA GLY A 66 -10.10 -16.45 -7.13
C GLY A 66 -9.60 -16.19 -5.71
N THR A 67 -8.57 -16.91 -5.26
CA THR A 67 -7.94 -16.67 -3.96
C THR A 67 -6.78 -15.69 -4.09
N VAL A 68 -6.86 -14.57 -3.36
CA VAL A 68 -5.90 -13.47 -3.42
C VAL A 68 -5.26 -13.26 -2.07
N VAL A 69 -3.92 -13.13 -2.06
CA VAL A 69 -3.16 -12.74 -0.88
C VAL A 69 -2.75 -11.26 -0.99
N CYS A 70 -3.10 -10.48 0.03
CA CYS A 70 -2.74 -9.07 0.13
C CYS A 70 -1.73 -8.88 1.27
N ALA A 71 -0.50 -8.50 0.94
CA ALA A 71 0.60 -8.32 1.90
C ALA A 71 0.87 -6.84 2.16
N GLY A 72 0.51 -6.36 3.34
CA GLY A 72 0.68 -4.97 3.77
C GLY A 72 1.74 -4.82 4.86
N GLY A 73 2.68 -3.88 4.69
CA GLY A 73 3.72 -3.61 5.69
C GLY A 73 3.83 -2.15 6.09
N GLY A 74 3.80 -1.88 7.41
CA GLY A 74 3.87 -0.52 7.95
C GLY A 74 2.78 0.38 7.37
N VAL A 75 3.11 1.62 6.97
CA VAL A 75 2.14 2.56 6.37
C VAL A 75 1.54 2.04 5.06
N GLY A 76 2.18 1.06 4.39
CA GLY A 76 1.67 0.42 3.17
C GLY A 76 0.35 -0.34 3.35
N VAL A 77 -0.07 -0.57 4.58
CA VAL A 77 -1.39 -1.12 4.90
C VAL A 77 -2.52 -0.16 4.48
N ALA A 78 -2.30 1.15 4.61
CA ALA A 78 -3.30 2.15 4.26
C ALA A 78 -3.68 2.14 2.75
N PRO A 79 -2.73 2.20 1.79
CA PRO A 79 -3.06 2.02 0.37
C PRO A 79 -3.55 0.61 0.01
N MET A 80 -3.29 -0.40 0.83
CA MET A 80 -3.79 -1.76 0.62
C MET A 80 -5.29 -1.87 0.91
N LEU A 81 -5.82 -1.12 1.88
CA LEU A 81 -7.21 -1.22 2.32
C LEU A 81 -8.23 -1.08 1.16
N PRO A 82 -8.21 -0.02 0.33
CA PRO A 82 -9.16 0.10 -0.78
C PRO A 82 -9.02 -1.02 -1.81
N ILE A 83 -7.82 -1.57 -2.00
CA ILE A 83 -7.59 -2.72 -2.89
C ILE A 83 -8.26 -3.97 -2.32
N VAL A 84 -8.10 -4.24 -1.03
CA VAL A 84 -8.73 -5.37 -0.32
C VAL A 84 -10.25 -5.27 -0.40
N GLN A 85 -10.81 -4.09 -0.14
CA GLN A 85 -12.26 -3.83 -0.24
C GLN A 85 -12.78 -4.08 -1.66
N ALA A 86 -12.08 -3.57 -2.67
CA ALA A 86 -12.46 -3.75 -4.06
C ALA A 86 -12.35 -5.22 -4.51
N LEU A 87 -11.29 -5.93 -4.11
CA LEU A 87 -11.13 -7.36 -4.39
C LEU A 87 -12.23 -8.18 -3.74
N LYS A 88 -12.59 -7.87 -2.49
CA LYS A 88 -13.70 -8.52 -1.80
C LYS A 88 -15.04 -8.27 -2.49
N ALA A 89 -15.30 -7.04 -2.89
CA ALA A 89 -16.51 -6.67 -3.65
C ALA A 89 -16.59 -7.36 -5.02
N ALA A 90 -15.43 -7.64 -5.65
CA ALA A 90 -15.34 -8.40 -6.90
C ALA A 90 -15.53 -9.93 -6.72
N GLY A 91 -15.77 -10.41 -5.50
CA GLY A 91 -16.06 -11.81 -5.21
C GLY A 91 -14.82 -12.69 -5.02
N ASN A 92 -13.66 -12.11 -4.78
CA ASN A 92 -12.46 -12.87 -4.42
C ASN A 92 -12.52 -13.40 -2.98
N ARG A 93 -11.85 -14.52 -2.75
CA ARG A 93 -11.42 -14.91 -1.41
C ARG A 93 -10.15 -14.13 -1.07
N VAL A 94 -10.26 -13.20 -0.12
CA VAL A 94 -9.17 -12.28 0.23
C VAL A 94 -8.55 -12.68 1.56
N ILE A 95 -7.24 -12.98 1.54
CA ILE A 95 -6.44 -13.26 2.73
C ILE A 95 -5.42 -12.15 2.87
N THR A 96 -5.47 -11.40 3.96
CA THR A 96 -4.57 -10.29 4.21
C THR A 96 -3.48 -10.68 5.20
N VAL A 97 -2.23 -10.42 4.86
CA VAL A 97 -1.07 -10.58 5.75
C VAL A 97 -0.57 -9.20 6.13
N LEU A 98 -0.80 -8.81 7.37
CA LEU A 98 -0.31 -7.55 7.94
C LEU A 98 1.05 -7.76 8.59
N ALA A 99 2.03 -6.95 8.23
CA ALA A 99 3.37 -7.03 8.80
C ALA A 99 3.78 -5.71 9.47
N GLY A 100 4.38 -5.83 10.65
CA GLY A 100 4.96 -4.73 11.41
C GLY A 100 6.19 -5.17 12.18
N ARG A 101 7.04 -4.23 12.59
CA ARG A 101 8.17 -4.53 13.47
C ARG A 101 7.68 -4.93 14.87
N SER A 102 6.64 -4.26 15.35
CA SER A 102 6.01 -4.48 16.65
C SER A 102 4.51 -4.23 16.58
N LYS A 103 3.79 -4.55 17.65
CA LYS A 103 2.34 -4.39 17.77
C LYS A 103 1.87 -2.97 17.43
N GLU A 104 2.59 -1.94 17.91
CA GLU A 104 2.23 -0.53 17.74
C GLU A 104 2.27 -0.08 16.28
N LEU A 105 2.99 -0.82 15.42
CA LEU A 105 3.13 -0.54 13.99
C LEU A 105 2.15 -1.34 13.12
N VAL A 106 1.29 -2.16 13.73
CA VAL A 106 0.17 -2.81 13.03
C VAL A 106 -1.01 -1.84 13.04
N ILE A 107 -1.32 -1.30 11.89
CA ILE A 107 -2.38 -0.30 11.70
C ILE A 107 -3.55 -0.89 10.92
N LEU A 108 -4.75 -0.29 11.04
CA LEU A 108 -5.96 -0.62 10.29
C LEU A 108 -6.36 -2.12 10.37
N GLU A 109 -6.02 -2.79 11.47
CA GLU A 109 -6.34 -4.21 11.65
C GLU A 109 -7.85 -4.46 11.61
N LYS A 110 -8.64 -3.59 12.28
CA LYS A 110 -10.09 -3.72 12.33
C LYS A 110 -10.70 -3.64 10.93
N GLU A 111 -10.35 -2.62 10.18
CA GLU A 111 -10.84 -2.37 8.82
C GLU A 111 -10.44 -3.50 7.87
N MET A 112 -9.22 -4.03 8.04
CA MET A 112 -8.76 -5.18 7.26
C MET A 112 -9.51 -6.46 7.61
N ARG A 113 -9.83 -6.70 8.88
CA ARG A 113 -10.65 -7.85 9.30
C ARG A 113 -12.08 -7.78 8.79
N GLU A 114 -12.66 -6.57 8.71
CA GLU A 114 -13.99 -6.35 8.15
C GLU A 114 -14.03 -6.55 6.63
N SER A 115 -12.88 -6.34 5.95
CA SER A 115 -12.78 -6.37 4.48
C SER A 115 -12.15 -7.66 3.93
N SER A 116 -11.62 -8.55 4.77
CA SER A 116 -10.93 -9.78 4.37
C SER A 116 -11.67 -11.02 4.89
N ASP A 117 -11.48 -12.16 4.22
CA ASP A 117 -11.94 -13.47 4.74
C ASP A 117 -11.06 -13.96 5.88
N GLU A 118 -9.78 -13.61 5.83
CA GLU A 118 -8.81 -13.98 6.85
C GLU A 118 -7.74 -12.88 6.97
N VAL A 119 -7.29 -12.61 8.20
CA VAL A 119 -6.18 -11.71 8.47
C VAL A 119 -5.13 -12.44 9.31
N ILE A 120 -3.92 -12.50 8.78
CA ILE A 120 -2.73 -13.03 9.46
C ILE A 120 -1.88 -11.84 9.87
N ILE A 121 -1.48 -11.79 11.13
CA ILE A 121 -0.61 -10.72 11.64
C ILE A 121 0.76 -11.30 11.93
N MET A 122 1.79 -10.64 11.38
CA MET A 122 3.18 -10.98 11.57
C MET A 122 3.92 -9.81 12.22
N THR A 123 4.69 -10.05 13.28
CA THR A 123 5.56 -9.04 13.87
C THR A 123 6.98 -9.58 14.00
N ASP A 124 7.97 -8.73 13.67
CA ASP A 124 9.37 -9.14 13.69
C ASP A 124 9.82 -9.53 15.10
N ASP A 125 9.35 -8.80 16.12
CA ASP A 125 9.68 -9.02 17.52
C ASP A 125 8.80 -10.08 18.21
N GLY A 126 7.67 -10.46 17.60
CA GLY A 126 6.69 -11.39 18.18
C GLY A 126 5.79 -10.76 19.25
N SER A 127 5.74 -9.43 19.34
CA SER A 127 4.91 -8.72 20.31
C SER A 127 3.41 -8.85 20.04
N TYR A 128 3.04 -9.20 18.80
CA TYR A 128 1.64 -9.41 18.42
C TYR A 128 1.50 -10.36 17.21
N GLY A 129 0.45 -11.17 17.21
CA GLY A 129 0.24 -12.16 16.18
C GLY A 129 1.31 -13.26 16.18
N LYS A 130 1.82 -13.60 15.01
CA LYS A 130 2.91 -14.56 14.85
C LYS A 130 4.25 -13.82 14.74
N LYS A 131 5.29 -14.34 15.36
CA LYS A 131 6.65 -13.85 15.18
C LYS A 131 7.17 -14.31 13.82
N GLY A 132 7.68 -13.37 13.03
CA GLY A 132 8.30 -13.67 11.74
C GLY A 132 8.03 -12.60 10.70
N LEU A 133 8.47 -12.87 9.47
CA LEU A 133 8.35 -11.97 8.34
C LEU A 133 7.03 -12.20 7.57
N VAL A 134 6.58 -11.19 6.83
CA VAL A 134 5.41 -11.29 5.96
C VAL A 134 5.46 -12.47 4.99
N THR A 135 6.66 -12.82 4.51
CA THR A 135 6.88 -13.95 3.61
C THR A 135 6.54 -15.30 4.24
N GLU A 136 6.76 -15.46 5.54
CA GLU A 136 6.40 -16.68 6.26
C GLU A 136 4.87 -16.82 6.36
N GLY A 137 4.18 -15.70 6.63
CA GLY A 137 2.71 -15.68 6.62
C GLY A 137 2.12 -16.00 5.24
N ILE A 138 2.70 -15.45 4.17
CA ILE A 138 2.30 -15.77 2.79
C ILE A 138 2.57 -17.24 2.45
N GLU A 139 3.75 -17.75 2.82
CA GLU A 139 4.12 -19.14 2.55
C GLU A 139 3.21 -20.13 3.30
N GLU A 140 2.75 -19.80 4.50
CA GLU A 140 1.77 -20.58 5.23
C GLU A 140 0.45 -20.69 4.43
N VAL A 141 -0.03 -19.59 3.86
CA VAL A 141 -1.23 -19.59 3.01
C VAL A 141 -1.03 -20.46 1.77
N ILE A 142 0.09 -20.26 1.06
CA ILE A 142 0.41 -21.01 -0.17
C ILE A 142 0.48 -22.53 0.07
N LYS A 143 0.99 -22.94 1.24
CA LYS A 143 1.06 -24.37 1.60
C LYS A 143 -0.31 -24.98 1.95
N ARG A 144 -1.26 -24.14 2.36
CA ARG A 144 -2.60 -24.56 2.80
C ARG A 144 -3.62 -24.58 1.66
N GLU A 145 -3.56 -23.60 0.77
CA GLU A 145 -4.51 -23.44 -0.31
C GLU A 145 -3.87 -22.80 -1.55
N LYS A 146 -4.51 -23.02 -2.71
CA LYS A 146 -4.04 -22.42 -3.96
C LYS A 146 -4.24 -20.90 -3.91
N VAL A 147 -3.20 -20.15 -4.22
CA VAL A 147 -3.24 -18.69 -4.35
C VAL A 147 -3.13 -18.33 -5.83
N ASP A 148 -4.08 -17.56 -6.32
CA ASP A 148 -4.16 -17.19 -7.75
C ASP A 148 -3.50 -15.84 -8.05
N LYS A 149 -3.43 -14.93 -7.07
CA LYS A 149 -2.83 -13.60 -7.22
C LYS A 149 -2.29 -13.10 -5.87
N CYS A 150 -1.23 -12.29 -5.93
CA CYS A 150 -0.68 -11.60 -4.77
C CYS A 150 -0.59 -10.10 -5.03
N PHE A 151 -0.93 -9.29 -4.03
CA PHE A 151 -0.67 -7.85 -3.99
C PHE A 151 0.24 -7.54 -2.82
N ALA A 152 1.28 -6.73 -3.02
CA ALA A 152 2.17 -6.35 -1.93
C ALA A 152 2.45 -4.85 -1.92
N ILE A 153 2.25 -4.22 -0.75
CA ILE A 153 2.50 -2.80 -0.53
C ILE A 153 3.22 -2.62 0.81
N GLY A 154 4.38 -2.00 0.77
CA GLY A 154 5.19 -1.76 1.96
C GLY A 154 6.62 -1.35 1.63
N PRO A 155 7.56 -1.53 2.56
CA PRO A 155 8.96 -1.27 2.31
C PRO A 155 9.49 -2.02 1.09
N ALA A 156 10.34 -1.39 0.28
CA ALA A 156 10.87 -1.97 -0.96
C ALA A 156 11.52 -3.34 -0.74
N ILE A 157 12.24 -3.49 0.38
CA ILE A 157 12.88 -4.77 0.73
C ILE A 157 11.85 -5.87 1.00
N MET A 158 10.74 -5.55 1.66
CA MET A 158 9.63 -6.47 1.90
C MET A 158 9.02 -6.93 0.57
N MET A 159 8.67 -5.99 -0.30
CA MET A 159 8.08 -6.27 -1.62
C MET A 159 9.02 -7.12 -2.47
N LYS A 160 10.34 -6.86 -2.43
CA LYS A 160 11.34 -7.69 -3.11
C LYS A 160 11.28 -9.15 -2.67
N PHE A 161 11.26 -9.41 -1.36
CA PHE A 161 11.20 -10.78 -0.85
C PHE A 161 9.87 -11.45 -1.11
N VAL A 162 8.75 -10.70 -1.07
CA VAL A 162 7.45 -11.22 -1.50
C VAL A 162 7.50 -11.65 -2.96
N CYS A 163 8.03 -10.83 -3.86
CA CYS A 163 8.17 -11.18 -5.28
C CYS A 163 9.06 -12.42 -5.49
N LEU A 164 10.15 -12.55 -4.75
CA LEU A 164 11.02 -13.73 -4.84
C LEU A 164 10.30 -15.00 -4.37
N LEU A 165 9.51 -14.90 -3.31
CA LEU A 165 8.69 -16.00 -2.81
C LEU A 165 7.62 -16.39 -3.82
N THR A 166 6.79 -15.45 -4.25
CA THR A 166 5.67 -15.72 -5.16
C THR A 166 6.14 -16.21 -6.53
N LYS A 167 7.29 -15.72 -7.00
CA LYS A 167 7.93 -16.23 -8.23
C LYS A 167 8.28 -17.72 -8.13
N LYS A 168 8.76 -18.18 -6.96
CA LYS A 168 9.05 -19.61 -6.72
C LYS A 168 7.80 -20.50 -6.86
N TYR A 169 6.64 -19.95 -6.55
CA TYR A 169 5.35 -20.64 -6.63
C TYR A 169 4.53 -20.25 -7.88
N GLU A 170 5.14 -19.51 -8.82
CA GLU A 170 4.51 -19.06 -10.07
C GLU A 170 3.21 -18.24 -9.85
N ILE A 171 3.13 -17.51 -8.74
CA ILE A 171 1.97 -16.68 -8.41
C ILE A 171 2.18 -15.27 -9.00
N PRO A 172 1.29 -14.80 -9.89
CA PRO A 172 1.31 -13.43 -10.40
C PRO A 172 1.23 -12.42 -9.24
N THR A 173 2.15 -11.46 -9.21
CA THR A 173 2.26 -10.53 -8.08
C THR A 173 2.35 -9.09 -8.56
N ASP A 174 1.46 -8.25 -8.05
CA ASP A 174 1.49 -6.80 -8.23
C ASP A 174 2.08 -6.13 -7.00
N VAL A 175 3.00 -5.19 -7.21
CA VAL A 175 3.62 -4.40 -6.15
C VAL A 175 3.37 -2.92 -6.37
N SER A 176 3.09 -2.18 -5.30
CA SER A 176 2.96 -0.73 -5.34
C SER A 176 4.29 -0.08 -4.99
N LEU A 177 5.02 0.37 -6.01
CA LEU A 177 6.31 1.02 -5.83
C LEU A 177 6.13 2.51 -5.52
N ASN A 178 6.86 2.98 -4.51
CA ASN A 178 6.88 4.39 -4.13
C ASN A 178 7.95 5.13 -4.95
N THR A 179 7.56 5.64 -6.11
CA THR A 179 8.41 6.45 -6.98
C THR A 179 8.18 7.94 -6.71
N ILE A 180 9.07 8.79 -7.27
CA ILE A 180 8.85 10.24 -7.24
C ILE A 180 7.56 10.57 -7.98
N MET A 181 6.65 11.28 -7.32
CA MET A 181 5.43 11.79 -7.93
C MET A 181 5.49 13.33 -7.94
N VAL A 182 5.36 13.92 -9.12
CA VAL A 182 5.41 15.39 -9.29
C VAL A 182 4.01 15.94 -9.54
N ASP A 183 3.32 15.51 -10.61
CA ASP A 183 1.99 16.01 -10.96
C ASP A 183 0.86 15.00 -10.71
N GLY A 184 1.17 13.71 -10.66
CA GLY A 184 0.19 12.63 -10.45
C GLY A 184 -0.73 12.37 -11.65
N THR A 185 -0.54 13.04 -12.78
CA THR A 185 -1.34 12.87 -14.01
C THR A 185 -0.73 11.84 -14.95
N GLY A 186 0.55 11.53 -14.77
CA GLY A 186 1.34 10.68 -15.67
C GLY A 186 1.93 11.41 -16.87
N MET A 187 1.71 12.70 -17.01
CA MET A 187 2.22 13.48 -18.15
C MET A 187 3.71 13.81 -18.05
N CYS A 188 4.21 14.10 -16.85
CA CYS A 188 5.61 14.50 -16.66
C CYS A 188 6.61 13.34 -16.75
N GLY A 189 6.16 12.07 -16.66
CA GLY A 189 7.02 10.89 -16.72
C GLY A 189 7.96 10.68 -15.52
N ALA A 190 7.89 11.50 -14.47
CA ALA A 190 8.80 11.44 -13.32
C ALA A 190 8.69 10.13 -12.53
N CYS A 191 7.52 9.51 -12.53
CA CYS A 191 7.25 8.25 -11.82
C CYS A 191 7.49 6.99 -12.67
N LEU A 192 7.96 7.10 -13.91
CA LEU A 192 8.19 5.95 -14.77
C LEU A 192 9.34 5.09 -14.25
N LEU A 193 9.07 3.79 -14.17
CA LEU A 193 10.07 2.76 -13.91
C LEU A 193 10.30 1.95 -15.17
N TYR A 194 11.56 1.73 -15.49
CA TYR A 194 11.97 0.94 -16.65
C TYR A 194 12.47 -0.42 -16.17
N THR A 195 12.00 -1.47 -16.83
CA THR A 195 12.45 -2.85 -16.55
C THR A 195 13.76 -3.20 -17.26
N SER A 196 14.21 -2.35 -18.19
CA SER A 196 15.48 -2.46 -18.92
C SER A 196 16.20 -1.12 -18.91
N PRO A 197 17.54 -1.10 -19.03
CA PRO A 197 18.30 0.14 -19.12
C PRO A 197 17.79 1.01 -20.26
N SER A 198 17.59 2.28 -20.00
CA SER A 198 17.31 3.27 -21.04
C SER A 198 18.56 3.45 -21.91
N PRO A 199 18.43 3.75 -23.22
CA PRO A 199 19.57 4.11 -24.05
C PRO A 199 20.42 5.25 -23.46
N ARG A 200 19.84 6.12 -22.62
CA ARG A 200 20.57 7.18 -21.91
C ARG A 200 21.43 6.68 -20.76
N ASP A 201 21.14 5.49 -20.21
CA ASP A 201 21.88 4.91 -19.09
C ASP A 201 23.14 4.20 -19.58
N THR A 202 23.17 3.78 -20.86
CA THR A 202 24.33 3.14 -21.49
C THR A 202 25.41 4.14 -21.94
N GLU A 203 25.10 5.44 -22.02
CA GLU A 203 26.05 6.49 -22.38
C GLU A 203 26.89 7.02 -21.20
N ARG A 204 26.66 6.51 -19.97
CA ARG A 204 27.34 6.95 -18.75
C ARG A 204 28.29 5.92 -18.13
N SER A 205 28.57 4.84 -18.82
CA SER A 205 29.53 3.79 -18.37
C SER A 205 30.87 3.91 -19.09
#